data_c2f26b3b751516a4a4e925c8e8c63f42
#
_entry.id   c2f26b3b751516a4a4e925c8e8c63f42
#
_cell.length_a   1.000
_cell.length_b   1.000
_cell.length_c   1.000
_cell.angle_alpha   90.00
_cell.angle_beta   90.00
_cell.angle_gamma   90.00
#
_symmetry.space_group_name_H-M   'P 1'
#
loop_
_entity.id
_entity.type
_entity.pdbx_description
1 polymer ?
#
loop_
_entity_poly.entity_id
_entity_poly.type
_entity_poly.pdbx_seq_one_letter_code
_entity_poly.pdbx_strand_id
1 'polypeptide(L)'
;MKIIILGSNGLVGREVSKYLSKKHDIIKSDIDTLDLKNSESTELFFKKNKADVLINLFGKNEHVSSISNNLKTVNNIKEDEIRDYFEVNTILLFRVCRYFTKYNLEGKVFNFSSLYGHHVPNPKYYSGAHKSLGYCLSKAATVMLTKYLAVHFPRHEFIDIVLGGVKNNQNKNFTSNYIEDIPKKRMLNSSEIGPVIEGLLGTTYITGTSIFLDGGKNLY
;
A
#
# COMPACT_ATOMS: atom_id res chain seq x y z
N MET A 1 -19.57 6.06 -8.57
CA MET A 1 -18.25 6.00 -9.25
C MET A 1 -17.92 4.56 -9.59
N LYS A 2 -17.13 4.35 -10.64
CA LYS A 2 -16.56 3.04 -10.98
C LYS A 2 -15.13 2.97 -10.45
N ILE A 3 -14.82 1.95 -9.66
CA ILE A 3 -13.56 1.85 -8.91
C ILE A 3 -12.89 0.52 -9.22
N ILE A 4 -11.63 0.56 -9.65
CA ILE A 4 -10.77 -0.63 -9.76
C ILE A 4 -10.02 -0.80 -8.45
N ILE A 5 -10.08 -1.99 -7.85
CA ILE A 5 -9.31 -2.37 -6.66
C ILE A 5 -8.39 -3.53 -7.01
N LEU A 6 -7.09 -3.28 -7.03
CA LEU A 6 -6.05 -4.29 -7.20
C LEU A 6 -5.57 -4.79 -5.82
N GLY A 7 -5.45 -6.09 -5.63
CA GLY A 7 -5.15 -6.71 -4.33
C GLY A 7 -6.41 -6.84 -3.45
N SER A 8 -7.56 -7.05 -4.07
CA SER A 8 -8.89 -7.08 -3.43
C SER A 8 -9.08 -8.23 -2.44
N ASN A 9 -8.31 -9.32 -2.55
CA ASN A 9 -8.38 -10.50 -1.67
C ASN A 9 -7.49 -10.38 -0.42
N GLY A 10 -6.62 -9.38 -0.36
CA GLY A 10 -5.78 -9.11 0.81
C GLY A 10 -6.56 -8.66 2.04
N LEU A 11 -5.89 -8.59 3.20
CA LEU A 11 -6.46 -8.17 4.49
C LEU A 11 -7.19 -6.81 4.39
N VAL A 12 -6.54 -5.82 3.80
CA VAL A 12 -7.11 -4.48 3.62
C VAL A 12 -8.08 -4.47 2.44
N GLY A 13 -7.73 -5.14 1.35
CA GLY A 13 -8.51 -5.16 0.11
C GLY A 13 -9.93 -5.67 0.29
N ARG A 14 -10.11 -6.73 1.08
CA ARG A 14 -11.46 -7.28 1.40
C ARG A 14 -12.34 -6.27 2.13
N GLU A 15 -11.82 -5.61 3.15
CA GLU A 15 -12.58 -4.64 3.94
C GLU A 15 -12.90 -3.37 3.14
N VAL A 16 -11.93 -2.84 2.39
CA VAL A 16 -12.13 -1.68 1.50
C VAL A 16 -13.16 -2.02 0.41
N SER A 17 -13.02 -3.17 -0.25
CA SER A 17 -13.98 -3.62 -1.27
C SER A 17 -15.38 -3.79 -0.71
N LYS A 18 -15.53 -4.39 0.47
CA LYS A 18 -16.80 -4.58 1.16
C LYS A 18 -17.46 -3.25 1.53
N TYR A 19 -16.66 -2.28 1.96
CA TYR A 19 -17.17 -0.97 2.35
C TYR A 19 -17.64 -0.16 1.14
N LEU A 20 -16.78 -0.04 0.13
CA LEU A 20 -17.05 0.80 -1.05
C LEU A 20 -18.13 0.22 -1.97
N SER A 21 -18.28 -1.12 -2.04
CA SER A 21 -19.34 -1.75 -2.86
C SER A 21 -20.76 -1.44 -2.44
N LYS A 22 -20.97 -0.80 -1.28
CA LYS A 22 -22.30 -0.33 -0.84
C LYS A 22 -22.81 0.86 -1.64
N LYS A 23 -21.89 1.63 -2.28
CA LYS A 23 -22.22 2.89 -2.95
C LYS A 23 -21.61 3.02 -4.35
N HIS A 24 -20.66 2.16 -4.71
CA HIS A 24 -19.87 2.27 -5.93
C HIS A 24 -19.85 0.95 -6.71
N ASP A 25 -19.64 1.06 -8.02
CA ASP A 25 -19.39 -0.08 -8.91
C ASP A 25 -17.92 -0.50 -8.79
N ILE A 26 -17.65 -1.71 -8.30
CA ILE A 26 -16.30 -2.17 -7.96
C ILE A 26 -15.85 -3.26 -8.93
N ILE A 27 -14.75 -3.00 -9.64
CA ILE A 27 -13.99 -4.00 -10.36
C ILE A 27 -12.88 -4.51 -9.44
N LYS A 28 -13.03 -5.75 -8.97
CA LYS A 28 -12.04 -6.42 -8.11
C LYS A 28 -11.05 -7.20 -8.96
N SER A 29 -9.77 -7.09 -8.64
CA SER A 29 -8.74 -7.92 -9.24
C SER A 29 -7.65 -8.28 -8.22
N ASP A 30 -7.11 -9.47 -8.36
CA ASP A 30 -6.02 -9.99 -7.55
C ASP A 30 -5.11 -10.87 -8.43
N ILE A 31 -4.04 -11.42 -7.87
CA ILE A 31 -3.06 -12.23 -8.58
C ILE A 31 -3.69 -13.42 -9.32
N ASP A 32 -4.77 -14.00 -8.77
CA ASP A 32 -5.51 -15.12 -9.37
C ASP A 32 -6.26 -14.72 -10.64
N THR A 33 -6.56 -13.44 -10.82
CA THR A 33 -7.34 -12.92 -11.95
C THR A 33 -6.55 -12.05 -12.91
N LEU A 34 -5.45 -11.46 -12.43
CA LEU A 34 -4.57 -10.60 -13.21
C LEU A 34 -3.13 -10.69 -12.70
N ASP A 35 -2.28 -11.35 -13.46
CA ASP A 35 -0.83 -11.31 -13.21
C ASP A 35 -0.25 -9.97 -13.68
N LEU A 36 0.04 -9.09 -12.72
CA LEU A 36 0.63 -7.76 -12.99
C LEU A 36 2.06 -7.85 -13.55
N LYS A 37 2.75 -8.99 -13.44
CA LYS A 37 4.06 -9.20 -14.09
C LYS A 37 3.93 -9.31 -15.59
N ASN A 38 2.82 -9.82 -16.09
CA ASN A 38 2.53 -9.83 -17.51
C ASN A 38 2.04 -8.44 -17.96
N SER A 39 2.92 -7.72 -18.67
CA SER A 39 2.67 -6.34 -19.09
C SER A 39 1.52 -6.23 -20.09
N GLU A 40 1.41 -7.19 -21.01
CA GLU A 40 0.37 -7.20 -22.05
C GLU A 40 -1.01 -7.42 -21.48
N SER A 41 -1.17 -8.45 -20.62
CA SER A 41 -2.45 -8.72 -19.94
C SER A 41 -2.86 -7.56 -19.04
N THR A 42 -1.91 -6.93 -18.35
CA THR A 42 -2.17 -5.75 -17.52
C THR A 42 -2.63 -4.57 -18.37
N GLU A 43 -1.99 -4.31 -19.49
CA GLU A 43 -2.41 -3.23 -20.40
C GLU A 43 -3.82 -3.48 -20.96
N LEU A 44 -4.10 -4.72 -21.41
CA LEU A 44 -5.40 -5.11 -21.94
C LEU A 44 -6.51 -4.96 -20.88
N PHE A 45 -6.21 -5.28 -19.62
CA PHE A 45 -7.13 -5.09 -18.51
C PHE A 45 -7.57 -3.61 -18.39
N PHE A 46 -6.64 -2.66 -18.34
CA PHE A 46 -6.96 -1.23 -18.25
C PHE A 46 -7.60 -0.67 -19.53
N LYS A 47 -7.26 -1.21 -20.68
CA LYS A 47 -7.90 -0.85 -21.95
C LYS A 47 -9.39 -1.21 -21.95
N LYS A 48 -9.76 -2.38 -21.41
CA LYS A 48 -11.14 -2.87 -21.32
C LYS A 48 -11.93 -2.28 -20.15
N ASN A 49 -11.27 -1.99 -19.04
CA ASN A 49 -11.90 -1.56 -17.80
C ASN A 49 -11.60 -0.08 -17.51
N LYS A 50 -12.48 0.80 -18.00
CA LYS A 50 -12.44 2.22 -17.64
C LYS A 50 -13.02 2.42 -16.25
N ALA A 51 -12.41 3.31 -15.46
CA ALA A 51 -12.88 3.62 -14.11
C ALA A 51 -12.49 5.04 -13.70
N ASP A 52 -13.23 5.60 -12.74
CA ASP A 52 -12.97 6.91 -12.15
C ASP A 52 -11.84 6.86 -11.14
N VAL A 53 -11.66 5.70 -10.50
CA VAL A 53 -10.72 5.52 -9.38
C VAL A 53 -9.95 4.22 -9.52
N LEU A 54 -8.64 4.28 -9.21
CA LEU A 54 -7.76 3.13 -9.02
C LEU A 54 -7.28 3.06 -7.57
N ILE A 55 -7.44 1.91 -6.92
CA ILE A 55 -6.96 1.64 -5.56
C ILE A 55 -5.97 0.49 -5.59
N ASN A 56 -4.70 0.78 -5.29
CA ASN A 56 -3.59 -0.16 -5.36
C ASN A 56 -3.29 -0.77 -3.98
N LEU A 57 -3.95 -1.87 -3.62
CA LEU A 57 -3.80 -2.57 -2.33
C LEU A 57 -2.92 -3.83 -2.41
N PHE A 58 -2.37 -4.13 -3.57
CA PHE A 58 -1.39 -5.20 -3.70
C PHE A 58 -0.02 -4.77 -3.16
N GLY A 59 0.76 -5.76 -2.76
CA GLY A 59 2.13 -5.50 -2.32
C GLY A 59 2.75 -6.69 -1.59
N LYS A 60 4.07 -6.83 -1.71
CA LYS A 60 4.85 -7.78 -0.94
C LYS A 60 5.09 -7.22 0.46
N ASN A 61 4.73 -8.00 1.49
CA ASN A 61 4.95 -7.65 2.90
C ASN A 61 5.08 -8.93 3.72
N GLU A 62 6.30 -9.34 4.02
CA GLU A 62 6.55 -10.50 4.86
C GLU A 62 6.55 -10.09 6.35
N HIS A 63 5.85 -10.89 7.15
CA HIS A 63 5.85 -10.71 8.61
C HIS A 63 7.13 -11.30 9.21
N VAL A 64 7.66 -10.63 10.22
CA VAL A 64 8.91 -11.04 10.90
C VAL A 64 8.80 -12.41 11.56
N SER A 65 7.58 -12.86 11.91
CA SER A 65 7.30 -14.22 12.44
C SER A 65 7.59 -15.34 11.43
N SER A 66 7.70 -15.06 10.14
CA SER A 66 8.09 -16.02 9.10
C SER A 66 9.59 -16.09 8.88
N ILE A 67 10.36 -15.22 9.53
CA ILE A 67 11.83 -15.22 9.45
C ILE A 67 12.34 -16.27 10.41
N SER A 68 12.94 -17.34 9.86
CA SER A 68 13.63 -18.38 10.64
C SER A 68 14.61 -17.77 11.65
N ASN A 69 14.82 -18.44 12.79
CA ASN A 69 15.61 -18.04 13.95
C ASN A 69 17.09 -17.66 13.70
N ASN A 70 17.53 -17.58 12.46
CA ASN A 70 18.83 -17.01 12.13
C ASN A 70 18.71 -15.49 12.18
N LEU A 71 19.25 -14.88 13.22
CA LEU A 71 19.44 -13.44 13.36
C LEU A 71 19.94 -12.85 12.04
N LYS A 72 19.04 -12.33 11.23
CA LYS A 72 19.41 -11.60 10.02
C LYS A 72 19.99 -10.26 10.47
N THR A 73 21.30 -10.20 10.60
CA THR A 73 21.98 -8.92 10.70
C THR A 73 21.85 -8.18 9.37
N VAL A 74 21.96 -6.87 9.37
CA VAL A 74 21.94 -6.06 8.14
C VAL A 74 22.97 -6.57 7.12
N ASN A 75 24.12 -7.08 7.58
CA ASN A 75 25.18 -7.63 6.74
C ASN A 75 24.76 -8.91 5.98
N ASN A 76 23.71 -9.59 6.41
CA ASN A 76 23.24 -10.85 5.80
C ASN A 76 22.02 -10.62 4.86
N ILE A 77 21.61 -9.38 4.63
CA ILE A 77 20.51 -9.06 3.70
C ILE A 77 21.00 -9.34 2.28
N LYS A 78 20.25 -10.16 1.56
CA LYS A 78 20.52 -10.45 0.14
C LYS A 78 19.94 -9.37 -0.74
N GLU A 79 20.68 -8.94 -1.76
CA GLU A 79 20.20 -7.95 -2.74
C GLU A 79 18.96 -8.42 -3.49
N ASP A 80 18.84 -9.72 -3.78
CA ASP A 80 17.66 -10.28 -4.45
C ASP A 80 16.38 -10.10 -3.63
N GLU A 81 16.47 -10.17 -2.29
CA GLU A 81 15.34 -9.83 -1.43
C GLU A 81 14.87 -8.38 -1.66
N ILE A 82 15.83 -7.46 -1.77
CA ILE A 82 15.52 -6.04 -2.06
C ILE A 82 14.89 -5.92 -3.45
N ARG A 83 15.46 -6.58 -4.48
CA ARG A 83 14.93 -6.57 -5.86
C ARG A 83 13.49 -7.06 -5.93
N ASP A 84 13.16 -8.13 -5.22
CA ASP A 84 11.81 -8.70 -5.16
C ASP A 84 10.78 -7.71 -4.60
N TYR A 85 11.15 -6.96 -3.56
CA TYR A 85 10.28 -5.93 -3.01
C TYR A 85 10.08 -4.77 -4.00
N PHE A 86 11.14 -4.33 -4.66
CA PHE A 86 11.07 -3.28 -5.67
C PHE A 86 10.23 -3.71 -6.88
N GLU A 87 10.38 -4.95 -7.33
CA GLU A 87 9.56 -5.47 -8.43
C GLU A 87 8.09 -5.29 -8.11
N VAL A 88 7.62 -5.85 -6.99
CA VAL A 88 6.18 -5.83 -6.67
C VAL A 88 5.70 -4.44 -6.24
N ASN A 89 6.39 -3.80 -5.28
CA ASN A 89 5.88 -2.60 -4.62
C ASN A 89 6.19 -1.30 -5.38
N THR A 90 7.08 -1.35 -6.38
CA THR A 90 7.50 -0.15 -7.11
C THR A 90 7.30 -0.30 -8.61
N ILE A 91 7.88 -1.33 -9.25
CA ILE A 91 7.82 -1.48 -10.71
C ILE A 91 6.40 -1.81 -11.17
N LEU A 92 5.75 -2.80 -10.53
CA LEU A 92 4.37 -3.14 -10.87
C LEU A 92 3.41 -2.00 -10.49
N LEU A 93 3.66 -1.28 -9.39
CA LEU A 93 2.86 -0.12 -9.02
C LEU A 93 2.95 0.98 -10.08
N PHE A 94 4.15 1.30 -10.56
CA PHE A 94 4.33 2.22 -11.68
C PHE A 94 3.58 1.74 -12.92
N ARG A 95 3.69 0.45 -13.27
CA ARG A 95 3.01 -0.15 -14.43
C ARG A 95 1.51 0.06 -14.42
N VAL A 96 0.85 -0.23 -13.30
CA VAL A 96 -0.61 -0.09 -13.19
C VAL A 96 -1.05 1.38 -13.21
N CYS A 97 -0.32 2.27 -12.54
CA CYS A 97 -0.57 3.71 -12.59
C CYS A 97 -0.44 4.24 -14.03
N ARG A 98 0.62 3.86 -14.75
CA ARG A 98 0.85 4.25 -16.15
C ARG A 98 -0.28 3.78 -17.07
N TYR A 99 -0.76 2.53 -16.92
CA TYR A 99 -1.86 2.06 -17.76
C TYR A 99 -3.20 2.68 -17.38
N PHE A 100 -3.43 2.92 -16.09
CA PHE A 100 -4.61 3.65 -15.68
C PHE A 100 -4.67 5.04 -16.31
N THR A 101 -3.62 5.83 -16.21
CA THR A 101 -3.56 7.19 -16.80
C THR A 101 -3.57 7.18 -18.34
N LYS A 102 -3.02 6.15 -18.97
CA LYS A 102 -3.05 6.00 -20.44
C LYS A 102 -4.48 5.82 -20.96
N TYR A 103 -5.33 5.13 -20.23
CA TYR A 103 -6.64 4.72 -20.71
C TYR A 103 -7.82 5.47 -20.05
N ASN A 104 -7.59 6.31 -19.05
CA ASN A 104 -8.57 7.20 -18.47
C ASN A 104 -8.06 8.63 -18.58
N LEU A 105 -8.89 9.55 -19.09
CA LEU A 105 -8.50 10.95 -19.34
C LEU A 105 -8.25 11.72 -18.03
N GLU A 106 -8.94 11.34 -16.99
CA GLU A 106 -8.86 11.88 -15.64
C GLU A 106 -9.18 10.77 -14.65
N GLY A 107 -8.91 10.96 -13.38
CA GLY A 107 -9.24 10.00 -12.35
C GLY A 107 -8.41 10.16 -11.08
N LYS A 108 -8.72 9.36 -10.08
CA LYS A 108 -8.06 9.37 -8.78
C LYS A 108 -7.35 8.06 -8.52
N VAL A 109 -6.12 8.13 -8.03
CA VAL A 109 -5.28 6.98 -7.73
C VAL A 109 -4.89 7.00 -6.25
N PHE A 110 -5.25 5.94 -5.52
CA PHE A 110 -4.78 5.70 -4.17
C PHE A 110 -3.68 4.66 -4.18
N ASN A 111 -2.48 5.08 -3.84
CA ASN A 111 -1.35 4.20 -3.55
C ASN A 111 -1.25 3.98 -2.04
N PHE A 112 -0.69 2.84 -1.64
CA PHE A 112 -0.56 2.50 -0.23
C PHE A 112 0.90 2.30 0.13
N SER A 113 1.44 3.26 0.84
CA SER A 113 2.75 3.14 1.45
C SER A 113 2.67 2.57 2.87
N SER A 114 3.61 2.85 3.69
CA SER A 114 3.69 2.41 5.06
C SER A 114 4.40 3.47 5.89
N LEU A 115 4.13 3.52 7.18
CA LEU A 115 4.94 4.29 8.12
C LEU A 115 6.44 3.97 7.95
N TYR A 116 6.79 2.72 7.61
CA TYR A 116 8.17 2.29 7.35
C TYR A 116 8.74 2.75 6.00
N GLY A 117 8.00 3.47 5.19
CA GLY A 117 8.50 4.27 4.07
C GLY A 117 8.92 5.68 4.47
N HIS A 118 8.58 6.12 5.68
CA HIS A 118 8.88 7.44 6.23
C HIS A 118 9.82 7.38 7.43
N HIS A 119 9.74 6.31 8.23
CA HIS A 119 10.49 6.12 9.46
C HIS A 119 11.18 4.76 9.50
N VAL A 120 12.35 4.71 10.11
CA VAL A 120 13.06 3.44 10.33
C VAL A 120 12.31 2.60 11.38
N PRO A 121 12.07 1.31 11.12
CA PRO A 121 11.50 0.41 12.12
C PRO A 121 12.35 0.34 13.39
N ASN A 122 11.75 0.55 14.55
CA ASN A 122 12.49 0.45 15.81
C ASN A 122 12.84 -1.01 16.11
N PRO A 123 14.15 -1.36 16.26
CA PRO A 123 14.58 -2.73 16.51
C PRO A 123 13.95 -3.38 17.75
N LYS A 124 13.58 -2.60 18.76
CA LYS A 124 12.95 -3.10 19.99
C LYS A 124 11.67 -3.92 19.74
N TYR A 125 10.96 -3.69 18.61
CA TYR A 125 9.74 -4.43 18.30
C TYR A 125 9.98 -5.86 17.81
N TYR A 126 11.21 -6.20 17.41
CA TYR A 126 11.51 -7.38 16.62
C TYR A 126 12.36 -8.44 17.34
N SER A 127 12.61 -8.25 18.65
CA SER A 127 13.30 -9.25 19.48
C SER A 127 14.60 -9.79 18.84
N GLY A 128 15.46 -8.90 18.33
CA GLY A 128 16.74 -9.26 17.68
C GLY A 128 16.64 -9.53 16.17
N ALA A 129 15.45 -9.58 15.59
CA ALA A 129 15.25 -9.55 14.15
C ALA A 129 15.09 -8.09 13.66
N HIS A 130 14.76 -7.91 12.38
CA HIS A 130 14.45 -6.60 11.81
C HIS A 130 13.36 -6.71 10.74
N LYS A 131 12.62 -5.63 10.51
CA LYS A 131 11.76 -5.51 9.34
C LYS A 131 12.61 -5.51 8.06
N SER A 132 12.13 -6.15 6.99
CA SER A 132 12.87 -6.20 5.73
C SER A 132 13.26 -4.80 5.23
N LEU A 133 14.54 -4.63 4.89
CA LEU A 133 15.06 -3.41 4.27
C LEU A 133 14.38 -3.15 2.93
N GLY A 134 14.20 -4.21 2.11
CA GLY A 134 13.53 -4.11 0.82
C GLY A 134 12.10 -3.58 0.95
N TYR A 135 11.37 -4.00 2.01
CA TYR A 135 10.06 -3.43 2.30
C TYR A 135 10.13 -1.93 2.57
N CYS A 136 10.99 -1.50 3.47
CA CYS A 136 11.11 -0.09 3.85
C CYS A 136 11.48 0.78 2.65
N LEU A 137 12.49 0.39 1.89
CA LEU A 137 12.93 1.11 0.69
C LEU A 137 11.85 1.16 -0.38
N SER A 138 11.16 0.04 -0.65
CA SER A 138 10.09 0.00 -1.65
C SER A 138 8.88 0.87 -1.26
N LYS A 139 8.57 0.98 0.04
CA LYS A 139 7.50 1.86 0.53
C LYS A 139 7.89 3.34 0.52
N ALA A 140 9.16 3.67 0.71
CA ALA A 140 9.68 5.02 0.47
C ALA A 140 9.60 5.39 -1.03
N ALA A 141 9.93 4.43 -1.92
CA ALA A 141 9.77 4.60 -3.36
C ALA A 141 8.29 4.81 -3.77
N THR A 142 7.32 4.15 -3.10
CA THR A 142 5.88 4.39 -3.33
C THR A 142 5.49 5.85 -3.07
N VAL A 143 6.00 6.44 -1.98
CA VAL A 143 5.77 7.87 -1.64
C VAL A 143 6.29 8.78 -2.75
N MET A 144 7.54 8.58 -3.17
CA MET A 144 8.15 9.40 -4.23
C MET A 144 7.45 9.19 -5.57
N LEU A 145 7.09 7.96 -5.92
CA LEU A 145 6.34 7.65 -7.13
C LEU A 145 5.00 8.39 -7.17
N THR A 146 4.26 8.40 -6.06
CA THR A 146 2.97 9.12 -5.96
C THR A 146 3.14 10.62 -6.24
N LYS A 147 4.16 11.25 -5.64
CA LYS A 147 4.48 12.66 -5.86
C LYS A 147 4.89 12.93 -7.32
N TYR A 148 5.74 12.08 -7.87
CA TYR A 148 6.22 12.21 -9.24
C TYR A 148 5.06 12.14 -10.25
N LEU A 149 4.16 11.16 -10.09
CA LEU A 149 3.01 10.98 -10.98
C LEU A 149 2.02 12.14 -10.86
N ALA A 150 1.80 12.69 -9.67
CA ALA A 150 0.93 13.85 -9.46
C ALA A 150 1.38 15.08 -10.24
N VAL A 151 2.70 15.30 -10.35
CA VAL A 151 3.26 16.41 -11.13
C VAL A 151 3.11 16.18 -12.65
N HIS A 152 3.28 14.94 -13.11
CA HIS A 152 3.29 14.61 -14.53
C HIS A 152 1.91 14.32 -15.13
N PHE A 153 0.89 14.08 -14.31
CA PHE A 153 -0.49 13.81 -14.74
C PHE A 153 -1.49 14.76 -14.08
N PRO A 154 -1.51 16.05 -14.48
CA PRO A 154 -2.28 17.09 -13.78
C PRO A 154 -3.80 16.92 -13.85
N ARG A 155 -4.32 16.01 -14.68
CA ARG A 155 -5.74 15.63 -14.71
C ARG A 155 -6.10 14.49 -13.77
N HIS A 156 -5.09 13.95 -13.07
CA HIS A 156 -5.27 12.85 -12.11
C HIS A 156 -4.85 13.29 -10.72
N GLU A 157 -5.59 12.87 -9.72
CA GLU A 157 -5.16 13.01 -8.33
C GLU A 157 -4.46 11.73 -7.87
N PHE A 158 -3.24 11.86 -7.38
CA PHE A 158 -2.46 10.78 -6.79
C PHE A 158 -2.33 11.01 -5.29
N ILE A 159 -2.88 10.10 -4.50
CA ILE A 159 -2.86 10.19 -3.04
C ILE A 159 -2.17 8.94 -2.48
N ASP A 160 -1.21 9.16 -1.60
CA ASP A 160 -0.58 8.08 -0.84
C ASP A 160 -1.27 7.92 0.51
N ILE A 161 -1.75 6.73 0.81
CA ILE A 161 -2.28 6.36 2.12
C ILE A 161 -1.19 5.65 2.91
N VAL A 162 -0.70 6.31 3.94
CA VAL A 162 0.36 5.78 4.81
C VAL A 162 -0.26 4.97 5.93
N LEU A 163 -0.10 3.66 5.88
CA LEU A 163 -0.62 2.80 6.93
C LEU A 163 0.41 2.61 8.05
N GLY A 164 -0.04 2.80 9.28
CA GLY A 164 0.61 2.25 10.46
C GLY A 164 0.43 0.73 10.57
N GLY A 165 0.65 0.18 11.76
CA GLY A 165 0.42 -1.24 12.00
C GLY A 165 -1.05 -1.62 11.89
N VAL A 166 -1.42 -2.38 10.87
CA VAL A 166 -2.76 -2.95 10.69
C VAL A 166 -2.88 -4.23 11.51
N LYS A 167 -3.94 -4.34 12.31
CA LYS A 167 -4.21 -5.51 13.15
C LYS A 167 -4.38 -6.76 12.29
N ASN A 168 -3.61 -7.79 12.60
CA ASN A 168 -3.64 -9.12 12.00
C ASN A 168 -3.15 -10.12 13.07
N ASN A 169 -2.79 -11.32 12.70
CA ASN A 169 -2.23 -12.35 13.60
C ASN A 169 -0.75 -12.09 13.98
N GLN A 170 -0.40 -10.86 14.37
CA GLN A 170 0.95 -10.53 14.83
C GLN A 170 1.24 -11.17 16.20
N ASN A 171 2.52 -11.43 16.44
CA ASN A 171 3.03 -11.88 17.74
C ASN A 171 2.63 -10.89 18.86
N LYS A 172 2.24 -11.40 20.03
CA LYS A 172 1.79 -10.59 21.18
C LYS A 172 2.90 -9.64 21.65
N ASN A 173 4.15 -10.09 21.72
CA ASN A 173 5.28 -9.25 22.15
C ASN A 173 5.54 -8.10 21.15
N PHE A 174 5.45 -8.38 19.84
CA PHE A 174 5.51 -7.31 18.83
C PHE A 174 4.37 -6.32 19.06
N THR A 175 3.14 -6.83 19.20
CA THR A 175 1.96 -5.96 19.32
C THR A 175 2.05 -5.07 20.55
N SER A 176 2.39 -5.61 21.74
CA SER A 176 2.51 -4.82 22.97
C SER A 176 3.56 -3.70 22.83
N ASN A 177 4.78 -4.06 22.38
CA ASN A 177 5.86 -3.08 22.21
C ASN A 177 5.52 -2.02 21.15
N TYR A 178 4.85 -2.43 20.07
CA TYR A 178 4.51 -1.54 18.97
C TYR A 178 3.45 -0.50 19.37
N ILE A 179 2.41 -0.90 20.12
CA ILE A 179 1.32 0.00 20.54
C ILE A 179 1.73 0.97 21.66
N GLU A 180 2.80 0.67 22.42
CA GLU A 180 3.34 1.59 23.43
C GLU A 180 3.68 2.96 22.83
N ASP A 181 4.22 2.98 21.62
CA ASP A 181 4.64 4.19 20.91
C ASP A 181 3.50 4.78 20.03
N ILE A 182 2.28 4.28 20.14
CA ILE A 182 1.13 4.84 19.40
C ILE A 182 0.26 5.65 20.36
N PRO A 183 -0.01 6.93 20.12
CA PRO A 183 -0.94 7.72 20.95
C PRO A 183 -2.30 7.07 21.13
N LYS A 184 -2.86 6.45 20.07
CA LYS A 184 -4.13 5.71 20.12
C LYS A 184 -4.06 4.38 20.86
N LYS A 185 -2.89 3.93 21.32
CA LYS A 185 -2.67 2.69 22.12
C LYS A 185 -3.29 1.43 21.51
N ARG A 186 -3.43 1.38 20.22
CA ARG A 186 -3.92 0.22 19.48
C ARG A 186 -3.42 0.21 18.03
N MET A 187 -3.50 -0.93 17.40
CA MET A 187 -3.29 -1.04 15.95
C MET A 187 -4.52 -0.57 15.17
N LEU A 188 -4.33 -0.23 13.91
CA LEU A 188 -5.38 0.13 12.95
C LEU A 188 -6.22 -1.12 12.62
N ASN A 189 -7.55 -1.02 12.66
CA ASN A 189 -8.41 -2.05 12.10
C ASN A 189 -8.57 -1.82 10.58
N SER A 190 -8.49 -2.88 9.78
CA SER A 190 -8.61 -2.78 8.32
C SER A 190 -9.94 -2.17 7.87
N SER A 191 -11.02 -2.33 8.64
CA SER A 191 -12.33 -1.73 8.39
C SER A 191 -12.38 -0.19 8.49
N GLU A 192 -11.39 0.43 9.15
CA GLU A 192 -11.30 1.89 9.29
C GLU A 192 -10.77 2.58 8.02
N ILE A 193 -10.19 1.82 7.08
CA ILE A 193 -9.56 2.37 5.88
C ILE A 193 -10.60 2.77 4.82
N GLY A 194 -11.64 1.95 4.62
CA GLY A 194 -12.71 2.24 3.65
C GLY A 194 -13.40 3.59 3.85
N PRO A 195 -13.83 3.95 5.08
CA PRO A 195 -14.37 5.28 5.38
C PRO A 195 -13.46 6.45 5.02
N VAL A 196 -12.15 6.31 5.22
CA VAL A 196 -11.18 7.37 4.86
C VAL A 196 -11.10 7.54 3.35
N ILE A 197 -10.99 6.42 2.60
CA ILE A 197 -10.99 6.48 1.13
C ILE A 197 -12.29 7.13 0.63
N GLU A 198 -13.44 6.72 1.15
CA GLU A 198 -14.75 7.29 0.80
C GLU A 198 -14.79 8.81 1.00
N GLY A 199 -14.27 9.31 2.14
CA GLY A 199 -14.20 10.75 2.42
C GLY A 199 -13.30 11.52 1.44
N LEU A 200 -12.33 10.84 0.83
CA LEU A 200 -11.40 11.44 -0.13
C LEU A 200 -11.90 11.35 -1.58
N LEU A 201 -12.90 10.52 -1.89
CA LEU A 201 -13.39 10.36 -3.26
C LEU A 201 -13.93 11.66 -3.85
N GLY A 202 -14.63 12.47 -3.04
CA GLY A 202 -15.22 13.74 -3.46
C GLY A 202 -14.26 14.94 -3.48
N THR A 203 -13.01 14.78 -3.03
CA THR A 203 -12.02 15.88 -3.04
C THR A 203 -11.42 16.02 -4.43
N THR A 204 -11.16 17.26 -4.87
CA THR A 204 -10.60 17.55 -6.22
C THR A 204 -9.33 18.38 -6.18
N TYR A 205 -8.81 18.67 -4.98
CA TYR A 205 -7.62 19.55 -4.81
C TYR A 205 -6.55 18.91 -3.93
N ILE A 206 -6.62 17.57 -3.74
CA ILE A 206 -5.66 16.80 -2.96
C ILE A 206 -4.90 15.87 -3.90
N THR A 207 -3.64 16.19 -4.18
CA THR A 207 -2.76 15.37 -5.01
C THR A 207 -1.31 15.47 -4.55
N GLY A 208 -0.50 14.44 -4.82
CA GLY A 208 0.93 14.40 -4.50
C GLY A 208 1.24 14.37 -3.01
N THR A 209 0.27 14.05 -2.15
CA THR A 209 0.41 14.09 -0.69
C THR A 209 0.25 12.71 -0.06
N SER A 210 0.75 12.60 1.18
CA SER A 210 0.62 11.41 2.03
C SER A 210 -0.37 11.69 3.16
N ILE A 211 -1.35 10.79 3.34
CA ILE A 211 -2.34 10.83 4.41
C ILE A 211 -2.07 9.69 5.38
N PHE A 212 -1.75 10.03 6.63
CA PHE A 212 -1.33 9.08 7.65
C PHE A 212 -2.53 8.48 8.40
N LEU A 213 -2.61 7.14 8.39
CA LEU A 213 -3.53 6.34 9.21
C LEU A 213 -2.70 5.49 10.17
N ASP A 214 -2.06 6.11 11.13
CA ASP A 214 -1.06 5.50 12.01
C ASP A 214 -1.32 5.68 13.51
N GLY A 215 -2.43 6.31 13.86
CA GLY A 215 -2.80 6.58 15.25
C GLY A 215 -1.91 7.61 15.94
N GLY A 216 -1.19 8.42 15.17
CA GLY A 216 -0.25 9.44 15.63
C GLY A 216 1.18 8.92 15.85
N LYS A 217 1.49 7.71 15.37
CA LYS A 217 2.83 7.12 15.58
C LYS A 217 3.94 7.88 14.86
N ASN A 218 3.64 8.60 13.78
CA ASN A 218 4.61 9.42 13.04
C ASN A 218 5.06 10.69 13.79
N LEU A 219 4.47 10.98 14.93
CA LEU A 219 4.79 12.19 15.72
C LEU A 219 5.98 11.97 16.70
N TYR A 220 6.50 10.73 16.82
CA TYR A 220 7.56 10.35 17.74
C TYR A 220 8.69 9.61 17.06
#